data_304540681cd63f67b9eb3c0972b3280b
#
_entry.id   304540681cd63f67b9eb3c0972b3280b
#
_cell.length_a   1.000
_cell.length_b   1.000
_cell.length_c   1.000
_cell.angle_alpha   90.00
_cell.angle_beta   90.00
_cell.angle_gamma   90.00
#
_symmetry.space_group_name_H-M   'P 1'
#
loop_
_entity.id
_entity.type
_entity.pdbx_description
1 polymer ?
#
loop_
_entity_poly.entity_id
_entity_poly.type
_entity_poly.pdbx_seq_one_letter_code
_entity_poly.pdbx_strand_id
1 'polypeptide(L)'
;HMVRIVWRDLARIGDYHSAVADLSLLADTLIHESLDLLYRWACARSGTPMGPDGKPVQLVVLAMGKLGAHELNLSSDIDLIFAYEHEGEIEGERRALTHHQFFVRLGQQLIKALDQPTADGFVFRVDMRLRPWGKSGVLAIGFDAMEGYYETQGREWERYALIKMRPVGGDLQAGKRLIKRLNPFVYRRYIDYGAFHSLREMKSLIEREVNRK
;
A
#
# COMPACT_ATOMS: atom_id res chain seq x y z
N HIS A 1 22.18 -3.98 -2.55
CA HIS A 1 21.77 -2.70 -3.16
C HIS A 1 21.60 -1.61 -2.09
N MET A 2 20.90 -1.86 -0.98
CA MET A 2 20.70 -0.90 0.12
C MET A 2 22.01 -0.21 0.56
N VAL A 3 23.05 -0.98 0.89
CA VAL A 3 24.35 -0.44 1.31
C VAL A 3 24.96 0.52 0.27
N ARG A 4 24.81 0.19 -1.03
CA ARG A 4 25.33 1.07 -2.12
C ARG A 4 24.55 2.40 -2.18
N ILE A 5 23.24 2.36 -2.00
CA ILE A 5 22.38 3.57 -2.00
C ILE A 5 22.78 4.44 -0.81
N VAL A 6 22.86 3.85 0.39
CA VAL A 6 23.26 4.53 1.62
C VAL A 6 24.66 5.16 1.50
N TRP A 7 25.63 4.39 0.95
CA TRP A 7 26.98 4.88 0.76
C TRP A 7 27.05 6.08 -0.19
N ARG A 8 26.33 6.01 -1.32
CA ARG A 8 26.26 7.13 -2.29
C ARG A 8 25.67 8.40 -1.67
N ASP A 9 24.61 8.25 -0.86
CA ASP A 9 23.95 9.35 -0.17
C ASP A 9 24.89 9.97 0.90
N LEU A 10 25.43 9.17 1.79
CA LEU A 10 26.34 9.63 2.87
C LEU A 10 27.65 10.22 2.35
N ALA A 11 28.21 9.63 1.30
CA ALA A 11 29.45 10.12 0.68
C ALA A 11 29.21 11.30 -0.27
N ARG A 12 27.94 11.76 -0.43
CA ARG A 12 27.55 12.85 -1.35
C ARG A 12 28.04 12.65 -2.80
N ILE A 13 28.08 11.39 -3.26
CA ILE A 13 28.49 11.02 -4.63
C ILE A 13 27.31 11.20 -5.61
N GLY A 14 26.06 11.20 -5.13
CA GLY A 14 24.85 11.44 -5.89
C GLY A 14 24.04 12.60 -5.33
N ASP A 15 23.02 13.04 -6.07
CA ASP A 15 22.05 13.97 -5.53
C ASP A 15 20.99 13.25 -4.66
N TYR A 16 20.34 13.99 -3.80
CA TYR A 16 19.27 13.50 -2.93
C TYR A 16 18.12 12.86 -3.73
N HIS A 17 17.74 13.45 -4.87
CA HIS A 17 16.63 12.94 -5.69
C HIS A 17 16.93 11.56 -6.26
N SER A 18 18.17 11.32 -6.69
CA SER A 18 18.57 9.98 -7.17
C SER A 18 18.56 8.94 -6.04
N ALA A 19 18.96 9.32 -4.82
CA ALA A 19 18.98 8.41 -3.68
C ALA A 19 17.57 7.96 -3.27
N VAL A 20 16.60 8.91 -3.18
CA VAL A 20 15.21 8.57 -2.82
C VAL A 20 14.49 7.81 -3.94
N ALA A 21 14.81 8.09 -5.21
CA ALA A 21 14.28 7.34 -6.35
C ALA A 21 14.80 5.90 -6.36
N ASP A 22 16.11 5.70 -6.18
CA ASP A 22 16.75 4.38 -6.11
C ASP A 22 16.18 3.56 -4.93
N LEU A 23 15.98 4.21 -3.77
CA LEU A 23 15.40 3.55 -2.59
C LEU A 23 13.94 3.17 -2.81
N SER A 24 13.15 4.06 -3.44
CA SER A 24 11.76 3.78 -3.80
C SER A 24 11.66 2.62 -4.79
N LEU A 25 12.53 2.58 -5.81
CA LEU A 25 12.60 1.50 -6.78
C LEU A 25 12.98 0.16 -6.11
N LEU A 26 13.92 0.19 -5.17
CA LEU A 26 14.31 -1.00 -4.40
C LEU A 26 13.11 -1.52 -3.59
N ALA A 27 12.36 -0.64 -2.92
CA ALA A 27 11.17 -1.01 -2.17
C ALA A 27 10.08 -1.61 -3.07
N ASP A 28 9.81 -0.98 -4.22
CA ASP A 28 8.85 -1.48 -5.22
C ASP A 28 9.22 -2.88 -5.69
N THR A 29 10.48 -3.09 -6.06
CA THR A 29 10.98 -4.39 -6.53
C THR A 29 10.82 -5.47 -5.44
N LEU A 30 11.22 -5.16 -4.20
CA LEU A 30 11.14 -6.12 -3.11
C LEU A 30 9.70 -6.46 -2.74
N ILE A 31 8.79 -5.48 -2.75
CA ILE A 31 7.35 -5.70 -2.54
C ILE A 31 6.80 -6.61 -3.64
N HIS A 32 7.08 -6.28 -4.92
CA HIS A 32 6.53 -7.01 -6.06
C HIS A 32 7.00 -8.46 -6.10
N GLU A 33 8.31 -8.69 -6.03
CA GLU A 33 8.90 -10.02 -6.12
C GLU A 33 8.55 -10.91 -4.92
N SER A 34 8.55 -10.33 -3.70
CA SER A 34 8.14 -11.06 -2.50
C SER A 34 6.66 -11.46 -2.57
N LEU A 35 5.79 -10.55 -3.03
CA LEU A 35 4.37 -10.83 -3.16
C LEU A 35 4.11 -11.93 -4.21
N ASP A 36 4.77 -11.87 -5.36
CA ASP A 36 4.60 -12.86 -6.43
C ASP A 36 5.00 -14.26 -5.94
N LEU A 37 6.14 -14.37 -5.26
CA LEU A 37 6.59 -15.63 -4.67
C LEU A 37 5.59 -16.16 -3.63
N LEU A 38 5.16 -15.30 -2.70
CA LEU A 38 4.22 -15.66 -1.64
C LEU A 38 2.85 -16.04 -2.20
N TYR A 39 2.38 -15.35 -3.23
CA TYR A 39 1.11 -15.66 -3.92
C TYR A 39 1.17 -17.04 -4.56
N ARG A 40 2.23 -17.37 -5.30
CA ARG A 40 2.43 -18.70 -5.88
C ARG A 40 2.41 -19.80 -4.83
N TRP A 41 3.09 -19.61 -3.70
CA TRP A 41 3.07 -20.59 -2.60
C TRP A 41 1.71 -20.70 -1.92
N ALA A 42 1.00 -19.59 -1.76
CA ALA A 42 -0.36 -19.58 -1.20
C ALA A 42 -1.34 -20.32 -2.13
N CYS A 43 -1.27 -20.08 -3.44
CA CYS A 43 -2.09 -20.78 -4.44
C CYS A 43 -1.80 -22.28 -4.47
N ALA A 44 -0.54 -22.69 -4.44
CA ALA A 44 -0.16 -24.12 -4.41
C ALA A 44 -0.70 -24.85 -3.17
N ARG A 45 -0.85 -24.13 -2.05
CA ARG A 45 -1.33 -24.71 -0.78
C ARG A 45 -2.84 -24.69 -0.63
N SER A 46 -3.50 -23.65 -1.11
CA SER A 46 -4.90 -23.35 -0.75
C SER A 46 -5.84 -23.21 -1.96
N GLY A 47 -5.35 -23.40 -3.19
CA GLY A 47 -6.08 -23.10 -4.41
C GLY A 47 -5.91 -21.65 -4.83
N THR A 48 -6.28 -21.35 -6.09
CA THR A 48 -6.14 -20.01 -6.69
C THR A 48 -7.47 -19.26 -6.57
N PRO A 49 -7.49 -18.04 -6.00
CA PRO A 49 -8.68 -17.19 -6.04
C PRO A 49 -9.05 -16.88 -7.50
N MET A 50 -10.29 -17.12 -7.89
CA MET A 50 -10.77 -16.93 -9.26
C MET A 50 -11.85 -15.86 -9.32
N GLY A 51 -11.72 -14.94 -10.26
CA GLY A 51 -12.73 -13.95 -10.54
C GLY A 51 -13.92 -14.50 -11.32
N PRO A 52 -14.98 -13.71 -11.46
CA PRO A 52 -16.19 -14.11 -12.22
C PRO A 52 -15.93 -14.32 -13.71
N ASP A 53 -14.82 -13.78 -14.23
CA ASP A 53 -14.35 -13.96 -15.61
C ASP A 53 -13.45 -15.21 -15.79
N GLY A 54 -13.30 -16.02 -14.76
CA GLY A 54 -12.45 -17.21 -14.77
C GLY A 54 -10.95 -16.91 -14.73
N LYS A 55 -10.55 -15.69 -14.40
CA LYS A 55 -9.13 -15.33 -14.26
C LYS A 55 -8.72 -15.32 -12.79
N PRO A 56 -7.42 -15.59 -12.50
CA PRO A 56 -6.88 -15.46 -11.17
C PRO A 56 -7.02 -14.03 -10.62
N VAL A 57 -7.51 -13.91 -9.39
CA VAL A 57 -7.52 -12.66 -8.64
C VAL A 57 -6.22 -12.56 -7.86
N GLN A 58 -5.55 -11.44 -7.95
CA GLN A 58 -4.32 -11.16 -7.20
C GLN A 58 -4.54 -10.06 -6.16
N LEU A 59 -3.71 -10.05 -5.13
CA LEU A 59 -3.62 -8.92 -4.22
C LEU A 59 -3.04 -7.72 -4.96
N VAL A 60 -3.61 -6.55 -4.74
CA VAL A 60 -3.05 -5.27 -5.14
C VAL A 60 -2.41 -4.61 -3.94
N VAL A 61 -1.14 -4.27 -4.03
CA VAL A 61 -0.44 -3.45 -3.03
C VAL A 61 -0.35 -2.02 -3.53
N LEU A 62 -0.93 -1.11 -2.76
CA LEU A 62 -0.91 0.33 -3.01
C LEU A 62 0.12 0.98 -2.08
N ALA A 63 1.10 1.66 -2.66
CA ALA A 63 2.04 2.51 -1.92
C ALA A 63 1.42 3.87 -1.69
N MET A 64 1.61 4.36 -0.46
CA MET A 64 1.13 5.63 0.02
C MET A 64 2.31 6.53 0.45
N GLY A 65 2.02 7.73 0.89
CA GLY A 65 3.00 8.61 1.51
C GLY A 65 4.24 8.87 0.64
N LYS A 66 5.42 8.75 1.22
CA LYS A 66 6.70 8.96 0.53
C LYS A 66 6.97 7.91 -0.54
N LEU A 67 6.67 6.63 -0.26
CA LEU A 67 6.83 5.58 -1.25
C LEU A 67 5.90 5.81 -2.45
N GLY A 68 4.65 6.20 -2.19
CA GLY A 68 3.68 6.55 -3.24
C GLY A 68 4.18 7.69 -4.15
N ALA A 69 4.90 8.65 -3.60
CA ALA A 69 5.47 9.78 -4.34
C ALA A 69 6.85 9.53 -4.97
N HIS A 70 7.45 8.34 -4.82
CA HIS A 70 8.85 8.04 -5.16
C HIS A 70 9.87 8.89 -4.38
N GLU A 71 9.53 9.23 -3.13
CA GLU A 71 10.31 10.10 -2.23
C GLU A 71 10.75 9.35 -0.96
N LEU A 72 10.91 8.02 -1.03
CA LEU A 72 11.28 7.20 0.13
C LEU A 72 12.68 7.56 0.60
N ASN A 73 12.85 7.85 1.88
CA ASN A 73 14.16 8.03 2.50
C ASN A 73 14.51 6.87 3.45
N LEU A 74 15.77 6.76 3.84
CA LEU A 74 16.32 5.64 4.62
C LEU A 74 15.63 5.42 5.98
N SER A 75 15.13 6.46 6.61
CA SER A 75 14.50 6.38 7.94
C SER A 75 12.98 6.23 7.88
N SER A 76 12.37 6.25 6.69
CA SER A 76 10.93 6.17 6.54
C SER A 76 10.42 4.75 6.59
N ASP A 77 9.26 4.60 7.21
CA ASP A 77 8.41 3.44 7.03
C ASP A 77 7.82 3.47 5.61
N ILE A 78 7.43 2.32 5.09
CA ILE A 78 6.64 2.20 3.87
C ILE A 78 5.16 2.10 4.23
N ASP A 79 4.39 3.09 3.78
CA ASP A 79 2.94 3.12 3.99
C ASP A 79 2.26 2.29 2.89
N LEU A 80 1.51 1.26 3.27
CA LEU A 80 0.86 0.36 2.32
C LEU A 80 -0.64 0.22 2.60
N ILE A 81 -1.41 -0.04 1.53
CA ILE A 81 -2.80 -0.51 1.58
C ILE A 81 -2.92 -1.75 0.71
N PHE A 82 -3.61 -2.78 1.21
CA PHE A 82 -3.89 -4.01 0.48
C PHE A 82 -5.34 -4.05 0.01
N ALA A 83 -5.53 -4.32 -1.27
CA ALA A 83 -6.86 -4.45 -1.86
C ALA A 83 -6.93 -5.60 -2.85
N TYR A 84 -8.15 -6.07 -3.19
CA TYR A 84 -8.38 -7.11 -4.19
C TYR A 84 -9.70 -6.85 -4.93
N GLU A 85 -9.78 -7.29 -6.22
CA GLU A 85 -10.84 -6.83 -7.10
C GLU A 85 -12.18 -7.56 -6.89
N HIS A 86 -12.15 -8.87 -6.61
CA HIS A 86 -13.36 -9.70 -6.56
C HIS A 86 -13.46 -10.50 -5.27
N GLU A 87 -14.62 -10.43 -4.65
CA GLU A 87 -15.01 -11.36 -3.58
C GLU A 87 -15.31 -12.73 -4.19
N GLY A 88 -15.17 -13.77 -3.37
CA GLY A 88 -15.44 -15.13 -3.77
C GLY A 88 -14.93 -16.15 -2.76
N GLU A 89 -15.04 -17.40 -3.13
CA GLU A 89 -14.55 -18.54 -2.36
C GLU A 89 -13.63 -19.39 -3.22
N ILE A 90 -12.58 -19.93 -2.58
CA ILE A 90 -11.69 -20.88 -3.18
C ILE A 90 -12.20 -22.26 -2.80
N GLU A 91 -12.59 -23.06 -3.80
CA GLU A 91 -12.98 -24.44 -3.59
C GLU A 91 -11.76 -25.27 -3.16
N GLY A 92 -11.83 -25.88 -2.01
CA GLY A 92 -10.77 -26.71 -1.43
C GLY A 92 -11.31 -27.97 -0.81
N GLU A 93 -10.44 -28.98 -0.70
CA GLU A 93 -10.82 -30.35 -0.27
C GLU A 93 -11.41 -30.45 1.15
N ARG A 94 -11.18 -29.49 2.05
CA ARG A 94 -11.59 -29.58 3.47
C ARG A 94 -12.40 -28.41 4.02
N ARG A 95 -12.28 -27.22 3.48
CA ARG A 95 -13.03 -26.02 3.92
C ARG A 95 -12.93 -24.94 2.86
N ALA A 96 -14.05 -24.37 2.46
CA ALA A 96 -14.09 -23.20 1.61
C ALA A 96 -13.32 -22.04 2.28
N LEU A 97 -12.40 -21.43 1.54
CA LEU A 97 -11.61 -20.29 1.97
C LEU A 97 -12.08 -19.06 1.19
N THR A 98 -12.54 -18.02 1.88
CA THR A 98 -12.94 -16.80 1.18
C THR A 98 -11.72 -16.04 0.63
N HIS A 99 -11.88 -15.29 -0.46
CA HIS A 99 -10.86 -14.42 -1.00
C HIS A 99 -10.32 -13.45 0.06
N HIS A 100 -11.20 -12.91 0.89
CA HIS A 100 -10.82 -12.08 2.03
C HIS A 100 -9.83 -12.79 2.95
N GLN A 101 -10.15 -14.01 3.41
CA GLN A 101 -9.27 -14.77 4.30
C GLN A 101 -7.93 -15.10 3.63
N PHE A 102 -7.96 -15.45 2.34
CA PHE A 102 -6.75 -15.73 1.56
C PHE A 102 -5.85 -14.50 1.50
N PHE A 103 -6.39 -13.35 1.11
CA PHE A 103 -5.61 -12.12 0.95
C PHE A 103 -5.16 -11.50 2.27
N VAL A 104 -5.93 -11.64 3.35
CA VAL A 104 -5.46 -11.25 4.69
C VAL A 104 -4.23 -12.07 5.10
N ARG A 105 -4.25 -13.39 4.92
CA ARG A 105 -3.10 -14.25 5.22
C ARG A 105 -1.89 -13.93 4.34
N LEU A 106 -2.11 -13.69 3.05
CA LEU A 106 -1.06 -13.31 2.10
C LEU A 106 -0.43 -11.97 2.51
N GLY A 107 -1.25 -10.97 2.84
CA GLY A 107 -0.78 -9.67 3.31
C GLY A 107 0.01 -9.75 4.61
N GLN A 108 -0.42 -10.60 5.57
CA GLN A 108 0.34 -10.86 6.80
C GLN A 108 1.72 -11.47 6.50
N GLN A 109 1.79 -12.39 5.55
CA GLN A 109 3.07 -12.99 5.14
C GLN A 109 3.99 -11.97 4.46
N LEU A 110 3.44 -11.09 3.62
CA LEU A 110 4.20 -10.02 2.99
C LEU A 110 4.77 -9.04 4.03
N ILE A 111 3.94 -8.57 4.97
CA ILE A 111 4.41 -7.72 6.08
C ILE A 111 5.52 -8.42 6.85
N LYS A 112 5.32 -9.69 7.20
CA LYS A 112 6.32 -10.47 7.91
C LYS A 112 7.64 -10.55 7.14
N ALA A 113 7.59 -10.77 5.83
CA ALA A 113 8.78 -10.87 4.99
C ALA A 113 9.57 -9.55 4.94
N LEU A 114 8.89 -8.40 4.98
CA LEU A 114 9.51 -7.08 4.87
C LEU A 114 9.95 -6.50 6.22
N ASP A 115 9.15 -6.68 7.28
CA ASP A 115 9.27 -5.94 8.55
C ASP A 115 9.84 -6.80 9.70
N GLN A 116 9.86 -8.14 9.55
CA GLN A 116 10.34 -9.00 10.64
C GLN A 116 11.85 -8.82 10.84
N PRO A 117 12.30 -8.46 12.05
CA PRO A 117 13.71 -8.44 12.39
C PRO A 117 14.35 -9.84 12.27
N THR A 118 15.51 -9.89 11.62
CA THR A 118 16.38 -11.07 11.50
C THR A 118 17.73 -10.77 12.12
N ALA A 119 18.64 -11.74 12.11
CA ALA A 119 20.02 -11.52 12.53
C ALA A 119 20.73 -10.41 11.72
N ASP A 120 20.30 -10.21 10.45
CA ASP A 120 20.85 -9.20 9.55
C ASP A 120 20.04 -7.88 9.57
N GLY A 121 19.04 -7.75 10.44
CA GLY A 121 18.13 -6.61 10.53
C GLY A 121 16.78 -6.87 9.86
N PHE A 122 16.11 -5.83 9.43
CA PHE A 122 14.84 -5.86 8.69
C PHE A 122 15.01 -5.22 7.30
N VAL A 123 14.10 -5.49 6.40
CA VAL A 123 14.13 -4.93 5.03
C VAL A 123 13.53 -3.53 5.01
N PHE A 124 12.24 -3.41 5.38
CA PHE A 124 11.53 -2.14 5.54
C PHE A 124 10.51 -2.26 6.67
N ARG A 125 10.38 -1.23 7.49
CA ARG A 125 9.24 -1.11 8.42
C ARG A 125 7.98 -0.83 7.63
N VAL A 126 6.89 -1.56 7.93
CA VAL A 126 5.62 -1.46 7.21
C VAL A 126 4.58 -0.76 8.07
N ASP A 127 3.98 0.30 7.54
CA ASP A 127 2.85 0.99 8.16
C ASP A 127 1.56 0.76 7.36
N MET A 128 0.54 0.22 8.04
CA MET A 128 -0.76 -0.09 7.44
C MET A 128 -1.86 0.86 7.95
N ARG A 129 -1.51 1.95 8.65
CA ARG A 129 -2.50 2.84 9.32
C ARG A 129 -3.30 3.71 8.36
N LEU A 130 -2.84 3.91 7.13
CA LEU A 130 -3.54 4.68 6.10
C LEU A 130 -4.68 3.89 5.42
N ARG A 131 -4.88 2.61 5.74
CA ARG A 131 -5.99 1.84 5.20
C ARG A 131 -7.34 2.30 5.75
N PRO A 132 -8.47 2.03 5.06
CA PRO A 132 -9.82 2.29 5.56
C PRO A 132 -9.99 1.83 7.01
N TRP A 133 -10.62 2.65 7.85
CA TRP A 133 -10.77 2.50 9.31
C TRP A 133 -9.44 2.41 10.10
N GLY A 134 -8.31 2.67 9.48
CA GLY A 134 -7.00 2.69 10.14
C GLY A 134 -6.65 1.36 10.83
N LYS A 135 -6.25 1.40 12.10
CA LYS A 135 -5.88 0.20 12.87
C LYS A 135 -7.04 -0.79 13.07
N SER A 136 -8.28 -0.31 13.10
CA SER A 136 -9.49 -1.14 13.30
C SER A 136 -9.97 -1.81 12.00
N GLY A 137 -9.49 -1.35 10.84
CA GLY A 137 -9.89 -1.87 9.55
C GLY A 137 -9.24 -3.21 9.21
N VAL A 138 -9.90 -3.93 8.30
CA VAL A 138 -9.37 -5.19 7.75
C VAL A 138 -8.02 -4.96 7.06
N LEU A 139 -7.16 -5.97 7.07
CA LEU A 139 -5.82 -5.85 6.49
C LEU A 139 -5.84 -5.79 4.97
N ALA A 140 -6.71 -6.57 4.34
CA ALA A 140 -6.96 -6.54 2.89
C ALA A 140 -8.46 -6.29 2.66
N ILE A 141 -8.81 -5.42 1.73
CA ILE A 141 -10.18 -4.96 1.49
C ILE A 141 -10.58 -5.17 0.03
N GLY A 142 -11.81 -5.60 -0.22
CA GLY A 142 -12.38 -5.66 -1.57
C GLY A 142 -12.57 -4.27 -2.17
N PHE A 143 -12.43 -4.14 -3.49
CA PHE A 143 -12.54 -2.84 -4.19
C PHE A 143 -13.86 -2.14 -3.93
N ASP A 144 -14.98 -2.88 -3.97
CA ASP A 144 -16.31 -2.31 -3.74
C ASP A 144 -16.49 -1.80 -2.31
N ALA A 145 -15.96 -2.53 -1.33
CA ALA A 145 -15.98 -2.11 0.06
C ALA A 145 -15.09 -0.88 0.30
N MET A 146 -13.95 -0.80 -0.39
CA MET A 146 -13.05 0.36 -0.31
C MET A 146 -13.67 1.62 -0.92
N GLU A 147 -14.31 1.49 -2.09
CA GLU A 147 -15.04 2.58 -2.75
C GLU A 147 -16.18 3.08 -1.87
N GLY A 148 -17.04 2.16 -1.39
CA GLY A 148 -18.14 2.52 -0.48
C GLY A 148 -17.69 3.19 0.81
N TYR A 149 -16.53 2.79 1.37
CA TYR A 149 -15.96 3.48 2.52
C TYR A 149 -15.61 4.94 2.21
N TYR A 150 -14.88 5.18 1.13
CA TYR A 150 -14.47 6.54 0.78
C TYR A 150 -15.62 7.42 0.34
N GLU A 151 -16.67 6.87 -0.26
CA GLU A 151 -17.88 7.61 -0.62
C GLU A 151 -18.68 8.07 0.59
N THR A 152 -18.76 7.22 1.64
CA THR A 152 -19.66 7.46 2.79
C THR A 152 -18.95 7.99 4.04
N GLN A 153 -17.70 7.59 4.28
CA GLN A 153 -16.96 7.85 5.51
C GLN A 153 -15.60 8.50 5.30
N GLY A 154 -15.16 8.62 4.03
CA GLY A 154 -13.85 9.17 3.69
C GLY A 154 -13.65 10.58 4.22
N ARG A 155 -12.54 10.81 4.92
CA ARG A 155 -12.18 12.08 5.56
C ARG A 155 -11.28 12.90 4.65
N GLU A 156 -11.20 14.21 4.89
CA GLU A 156 -10.36 15.12 4.09
C GLU A 156 -8.88 14.75 4.13
N TRP A 157 -8.35 14.32 5.29
CA TRP A 157 -6.96 13.90 5.37
C TRP A 157 -6.67 12.59 4.60
N GLU A 158 -7.64 11.68 4.51
CA GLU A 158 -7.50 10.46 3.69
C GLU A 158 -7.50 10.82 2.20
N ARG A 159 -8.35 11.75 1.79
CA ARG A 159 -8.33 12.29 0.42
C ARG A 159 -6.95 12.82 0.06
N TYR A 160 -6.36 13.62 0.94
CA TYR A 160 -5.01 14.16 0.74
C TYR A 160 -3.96 13.04 0.66
N ALA A 161 -4.05 12.04 1.53
CA ALA A 161 -3.14 10.90 1.51
C ALA A 161 -3.23 10.09 0.20
N LEU A 162 -4.44 9.93 -0.36
CA LEU A 162 -4.68 9.19 -1.61
C LEU A 162 -4.11 9.89 -2.86
N ILE A 163 -3.79 11.18 -2.83
CA ILE A 163 -3.17 11.89 -3.98
C ILE A 163 -1.88 11.23 -4.43
N LYS A 164 -1.11 10.70 -3.49
CA LYS A 164 0.19 10.03 -3.76
C LYS A 164 0.07 8.53 -4.00
N MET A 165 -1.14 7.99 -3.97
CA MET A 165 -1.38 6.55 -4.09
C MET A 165 -0.99 6.01 -5.47
N ARG A 166 -0.24 4.91 -5.50
CA ARG A 166 0.09 4.15 -6.72
C ARG A 166 0.20 2.65 -6.46
N PRO A 167 -0.11 1.78 -7.45
CA PRO A 167 0.08 0.35 -7.30
C PRO A 167 1.57 -0.02 -7.44
N VAL A 168 2.08 -0.88 -6.54
CA VAL A 168 3.48 -1.29 -6.49
C VAL A 168 3.69 -2.80 -6.48
N GLY A 169 2.64 -3.60 -6.29
CA GLY A 169 2.75 -5.06 -6.29
C GLY A 169 1.44 -5.75 -6.64
N GLY A 170 1.54 -6.98 -7.08
CA GLY A 170 0.43 -7.79 -7.54
C GLY A 170 -0.13 -7.36 -8.90
N ASP A 171 -1.46 -7.37 -9.06
CA ASP A 171 -2.08 -6.89 -10.31
C ASP A 171 -2.05 -5.36 -10.40
N LEU A 172 -1.01 -4.84 -11.03
CA LEU A 172 -0.84 -3.40 -11.24
C LEU A 172 -1.95 -2.79 -12.13
N GLN A 173 -2.56 -3.57 -13.02
CA GLN A 173 -3.65 -3.08 -13.87
C GLN A 173 -4.96 -2.96 -13.07
N ALA A 174 -5.27 -3.95 -12.23
CA ALA A 174 -6.36 -3.85 -11.27
C ALA A 174 -6.15 -2.66 -10.32
N GLY A 175 -4.92 -2.45 -9.84
CA GLY A 175 -4.57 -1.27 -9.03
C GLY A 175 -4.86 0.06 -9.73
N LYS A 176 -4.53 0.18 -11.01
CA LYS A 176 -4.87 1.37 -11.82
C LYS A 176 -6.39 1.52 -11.99
N ARG A 177 -7.14 0.42 -12.15
CA ARG A 177 -8.62 0.45 -12.18
C ARG A 177 -9.19 0.97 -10.87
N LEU A 178 -8.67 0.48 -9.73
CA LEU A 178 -9.08 0.95 -8.41
C LEU A 178 -8.84 2.45 -8.22
N ILE A 179 -7.63 2.95 -8.56
CA ILE A 179 -7.32 4.39 -8.49
C ILE A 179 -8.32 5.20 -9.31
N LYS A 180 -8.65 4.74 -10.52
CA LYS A 180 -9.65 5.42 -11.36
C LYS A 180 -11.04 5.45 -10.72
N ARG A 181 -11.45 4.38 -10.04
CA ARG A 181 -12.72 4.32 -9.27
C ARG A 181 -12.72 5.32 -8.11
N LEU A 182 -11.59 5.50 -7.43
CA LEU A 182 -11.45 6.41 -6.29
C LEU A 182 -11.23 7.88 -6.69
N ASN A 183 -10.94 8.18 -7.96
CA ASN A 183 -10.73 9.55 -8.44
C ASN A 183 -11.87 10.53 -8.09
N PRO A 184 -13.18 10.17 -8.15
CA PRO A 184 -14.25 11.08 -7.76
C PRO A 184 -14.15 11.53 -6.29
N PHE A 185 -13.67 10.67 -5.41
CA PHE A 185 -13.41 11.02 -4.02
C PHE A 185 -12.15 11.91 -3.89
N VAL A 186 -11.05 11.56 -4.58
CA VAL A 186 -9.76 12.27 -4.48
C VAL A 186 -9.85 13.65 -5.11
N TYR A 187 -10.45 13.77 -6.31
CA TYR A 187 -10.50 14.99 -7.11
C TYR A 187 -11.95 15.47 -7.26
N ARG A 188 -12.46 16.19 -6.24
CA ARG A 188 -13.80 16.80 -6.33
C ARG A 188 -13.81 17.94 -7.34
N ARG A 189 -14.91 18.04 -8.11
CA ARG A 189 -15.13 19.16 -9.05
C ARG A 189 -15.26 20.52 -8.35
N TYR A 190 -15.76 20.52 -7.11
CA TYR A 190 -15.95 21.73 -6.31
C TYR A 190 -15.17 21.57 -5.01
N ILE A 191 -14.23 22.47 -4.79
CA ILE A 191 -13.48 22.56 -3.54
C ILE A 191 -14.33 23.43 -2.60
N ASP A 192 -14.80 22.84 -1.52
CA ASP A 192 -15.42 23.58 -0.43
C ASP A 192 -14.36 24.42 0.29
N TYR A 193 -14.74 25.66 0.70
CA TYR A 193 -13.85 26.51 1.51
C TYR A 193 -13.42 25.81 2.81
N GLY A 194 -14.25 24.92 3.37
CA GLY A 194 -13.90 24.05 4.50
C GLY A 194 -12.70 23.16 4.24
N ALA A 195 -12.53 22.67 3.01
CA ALA A 195 -11.38 21.84 2.64
C ALA A 195 -10.05 22.58 2.73
N PHE A 196 -10.01 23.86 2.35
CA PHE A 196 -8.81 24.70 2.50
C PHE A 196 -8.44 24.94 3.96
N HIS A 197 -9.45 25.11 4.83
CA HIS A 197 -9.24 25.29 6.26
C HIS A 197 -8.64 24.01 6.86
N SER A 198 -9.24 22.86 6.60
CA SER A 198 -8.76 21.55 7.07
C SER A 198 -7.35 21.23 6.59
N LEU A 199 -7.00 21.56 5.33
CA LEU A 199 -5.64 21.39 4.81
C LEU A 199 -4.61 22.28 5.52
N ARG A 200 -4.97 23.53 5.83
CA ARG A 200 -4.11 24.45 6.59
C ARG A 200 -3.90 23.98 8.02
N GLU A 201 -4.95 23.52 8.70
CA GLU A 201 -4.85 22.95 10.03
C GLU A 201 -3.96 21.70 10.05
N MET A 202 -4.15 20.79 9.08
CA MET A 202 -3.32 19.59 8.95
C MET A 202 -1.86 19.94 8.70
N LYS A 203 -1.57 20.92 7.81
CA LYS A 203 -0.21 21.42 7.58
C LYS A 203 0.41 21.96 8.87
N SER A 204 -0.33 22.77 9.62
CA SER A 204 0.11 23.31 10.92
C SER A 204 0.40 22.22 11.94
N LEU A 205 -0.41 21.15 12.00
CA LEU A 205 -0.17 20.01 12.88
C LEU A 205 1.11 19.24 12.48
N ILE A 206 1.32 19.02 11.19
CA ILE A 206 2.55 18.37 10.66
C ILE A 206 3.78 19.22 11.01
N GLU A 207 3.74 20.53 10.77
CA GLU A 207 4.85 21.45 11.09
C GLU A 207 5.18 21.45 12.60
N ARG A 208 4.18 21.44 13.48
CA ARG A 208 4.37 21.34 14.93
C ARG A 208 5.04 20.01 15.31
N GLU A 209 4.63 18.90 14.72
CA GLU A 209 5.22 17.58 15.02
C GLU A 209 6.66 17.47 14.51
N VAL A 210 6.95 18.02 13.32
CA VAL A 210 8.32 18.07 12.77
C VAL A 210 9.25 18.93 13.63
N ASN A 211 8.77 20.09 14.11
CA ASN A 211 9.55 21.01 14.95
C ASN A 211 9.70 20.53 16.41
N ARG A 212 8.98 19.48 16.82
CA ARG A 212 9.04 18.89 18.15
C ARG A 212 10.10 17.78 18.30
N LYS A 213 10.64 17.33 17.18
CA LYS A 213 11.74 16.34 17.11
C LYS A 213 13.08 17.01 16.88
#